data_56697abb06f2b15c301f7943e8d175c7
#
_entry.id   56697abb06f2b15c301f7943e8d175c7
#
_cell.length_a   1.000
_cell.length_b   1.000
_cell.length_c   1.000
_cell.angle_alpha   90.00
_cell.angle_beta   90.00
_cell.angle_gamma   90.00
#
_symmetry.space_group_name_H-M   'P 1'
#
loop_
_entity.id
_entity.type
_entity.pdbx_description
1 polymer ?
#
loop_
_entity_poly.entity_id
_entity_poly.type
_entity_poly.pdbx_seq_one_letter_code
_entity_poly.pdbx_strand_id
1 'polypeptide(L)'
;MEHKKIVIPSLSFFQDELKGEGVVKSRRTLGELAGIFENQDAYSQLPLDQLAYEVYSYLPEREGTPGGLYFGIIQLYPGKVGDEYFMTKGHFHQQEDRSEYYWGLEGEGMLILMDRERNTWAERMMPGSLHYIPGGVAHRVANTGNSVLSFAACWPSDAGHNYEEIANKGFSARLVEVNGTPKLR
;
A
#
# COMPACT_ATOMS: atom_id res chain seq x y z
N MET A 1 34.80 -4.29 30.17
CA MET A 1 34.01 -5.54 29.92
C MET A 1 32.64 -5.12 29.39
N GLU A 2 32.37 -5.44 28.14
CA GLU A 2 31.02 -5.23 27.57
C GLU A 2 30.03 -6.12 28.31
N HIS A 3 29.08 -5.53 29.00
CA HIS A 3 28.03 -6.28 29.67
C HIS A 3 27.10 -6.87 28.59
N LYS A 4 27.14 -8.18 28.38
CA LYS A 4 26.18 -8.88 27.55
C LYS A 4 24.79 -8.63 28.14
N LYS A 5 23.91 -8.03 27.35
CA LYS A 5 22.58 -7.59 27.77
C LYS A 5 21.52 -8.34 26.97
N ILE A 6 20.54 -8.90 27.66
CA ILE A 6 19.30 -9.39 27.04
C ILE A 6 18.27 -8.29 27.18
N VAL A 7 17.66 -7.89 26.08
CA VAL A 7 16.63 -6.83 26.04
C VAL A 7 15.35 -7.34 25.38
N ILE A 8 14.24 -6.80 25.80
CA ILE A 8 12.96 -6.97 25.12
C ILE A 8 12.98 -6.04 23.90
N PRO A 9 12.55 -6.47 22.71
CA PRO A 9 12.43 -5.59 21.55
C PRO A 9 11.58 -4.37 21.86
N SER A 10 12.01 -3.20 21.39
CA SER A 10 11.29 -1.92 21.56
C SER A 10 10.04 -1.81 20.67
N LEU A 11 9.97 -2.66 19.64
CA LEU A 11 8.83 -2.73 18.72
C LEU A 11 8.07 -4.02 18.93
N SER A 12 6.77 -3.95 18.83
CA SER A 12 5.89 -5.11 18.76
C SER A 12 4.99 -5.04 17.54
N PHE A 13 4.82 -6.17 16.91
CA PHE A 13 3.89 -6.40 15.83
C PHE A 13 2.96 -7.53 16.25
N PHE A 14 1.70 -7.22 16.46
CA PHE A 14 0.70 -8.19 16.86
C PHE A 14 -0.64 -7.87 16.18
N GLN A 15 -1.21 -8.86 15.53
CA GLN A 15 -2.37 -8.69 14.67
C GLN A 15 -2.08 -7.67 13.57
N ASP A 16 -2.81 -6.56 13.52
CA ASP A 16 -2.67 -5.48 12.54
C ASP A 16 -2.10 -4.19 13.15
N GLU A 17 -1.49 -4.29 14.33
CA GLU A 17 -0.93 -3.13 15.03
C GLU A 17 0.61 -3.19 15.10
N LEU A 18 1.25 -2.12 14.67
CA LEU A 18 2.66 -1.83 14.90
C LEU A 18 2.78 -0.80 16.01
N LYS A 19 3.41 -1.19 17.12
CA LYS A 19 3.60 -0.35 18.31
C LYS A 19 5.05 -0.29 18.73
N GLY A 20 5.46 0.86 19.27
CA GLY A 20 6.78 1.08 19.84
C GLY A 20 7.26 2.50 19.66
N GLU A 21 8.39 2.80 20.28
CA GLU A 21 9.02 4.10 20.13
C GLU A 21 9.48 4.32 18.67
N GLY A 22 9.20 5.51 18.13
CA GLY A 22 9.55 5.86 16.75
C GLY A 22 8.55 5.40 15.68
N VAL A 23 7.44 4.73 16.07
CA VAL A 23 6.35 4.45 15.13
C VAL A 23 5.59 5.73 14.82
N VAL A 24 5.45 6.03 13.53
CA VAL A 24 4.73 7.21 13.01
C VAL A 24 3.45 6.77 12.33
N LYS A 25 2.35 7.46 12.62
CA LYS A 25 1.06 7.26 11.97
C LYS A 25 0.80 8.36 10.94
N SER A 26 0.41 7.97 9.73
CA SER A 26 -0.10 8.87 8.71
C SER A 26 -1.46 8.40 8.20
N ARG A 27 -2.22 9.33 7.57
CA ARG A 27 -3.57 9.08 7.06
C ARG A 27 -3.66 9.55 5.63
N ARG A 28 -4.59 8.95 4.88
CA ARG A 28 -5.03 9.44 3.58
C ARG A 28 -6.54 9.42 3.51
N THR A 29 -7.10 10.57 3.18
CA THR A 29 -8.54 10.74 2.91
C THR A 29 -8.81 10.59 1.41
N LEU A 30 -10.08 10.47 1.03
CA LEU A 30 -10.47 10.46 -0.38
C LEU A 30 -10.02 11.74 -1.09
N GLY A 31 -10.09 12.91 -0.44
CA GLY A 31 -9.64 14.17 -1.02
C GLY A 31 -8.17 14.18 -1.44
N GLU A 32 -7.31 13.44 -0.73
CA GLU A 32 -5.89 13.28 -1.08
C GLU A 32 -5.64 12.25 -2.19
N LEU A 33 -6.69 11.55 -2.62
CA LEU A 33 -6.70 10.58 -3.71
C LEU A 33 -7.40 11.11 -4.97
N ALA A 34 -7.59 12.42 -5.06
CA ALA A 34 -8.16 13.06 -6.25
C ALA A 34 -7.39 12.67 -7.51
N GLY A 35 -8.12 12.33 -8.58
CA GLY A 35 -7.54 11.98 -9.88
C GLY A 35 -7.15 10.52 -10.07
N ILE A 36 -7.18 9.66 -9.02
CA ILE A 36 -6.88 8.24 -9.19
C ILE A 36 -8.08 7.41 -9.68
N PHE A 37 -9.29 7.87 -9.40
CA PHE A 37 -10.54 7.22 -9.82
C PHE A 37 -11.01 7.76 -11.17
N GLU A 38 -11.59 6.90 -12.02
CA GLU A 38 -12.09 7.28 -13.34
C GLU A 38 -13.42 8.03 -13.26
N ASN A 39 -14.35 7.52 -12.45
CA ASN A 39 -15.70 8.09 -12.32
C ASN A 39 -15.70 9.32 -11.41
N GLN A 40 -15.43 10.49 -12.00
CA GLN A 40 -15.36 11.76 -11.28
C GLN A 40 -16.73 12.20 -10.73
N ASP A 41 -17.84 11.84 -11.39
CA ASP A 41 -19.18 12.13 -10.90
C ASP A 41 -19.48 11.36 -9.61
N ALA A 42 -19.19 10.05 -9.59
CA ALA A 42 -19.31 9.25 -8.37
C ALA A 42 -18.35 9.72 -7.28
N TYR A 43 -17.11 10.10 -7.64
CA TYR A 43 -16.14 10.63 -6.70
C TYR A 43 -16.63 11.91 -6.03
N SER A 44 -17.23 12.83 -6.79
CA SER A 44 -17.73 14.12 -6.29
C SER A 44 -18.89 14.00 -5.28
N GLN A 45 -19.56 12.85 -5.23
CA GLN A 45 -20.67 12.57 -4.30
C GLN A 45 -20.18 12.01 -2.94
N LEU A 46 -18.90 11.66 -2.82
CA LEU A 46 -18.36 11.09 -1.59
C LEU A 46 -17.80 12.18 -0.66
N PRO A 47 -17.85 11.98 0.66
CA PRO A 47 -17.20 12.87 1.62
C PRO A 47 -15.68 12.85 1.40
N LEU A 48 -15.10 13.98 1.02
CA LEU A 48 -13.66 14.06 0.73
C LEU A 48 -12.78 13.89 1.98
N ASP A 49 -13.34 14.07 3.17
CA ASP A 49 -12.72 13.82 4.47
C ASP A 49 -12.81 12.35 4.91
N GLN A 50 -13.54 11.53 4.17
CA GLN A 50 -13.63 10.09 4.43
C GLN A 50 -12.24 9.47 4.38
N LEU A 51 -11.92 8.69 5.41
CA LEU A 51 -10.66 7.99 5.52
C LEU A 51 -10.59 6.84 4.50
N ALA A 52 -9.57 6.87 3.65
CA ALA A 52 -9.29 5.80 2.71
C ALA A 52 -8.33 4.77 3.30
N TYR A 53 -7.22 5.22 3.89
CA TYR A 53 -6.28 4.32 4.57
C TYR A 53 -5.41 5.04 5.59
N GLU A 54 -4.86 4.25 6.52
CA GLU A 54 -3.86 4.66 7.50
C GLU A 54 -2.59 3.85 7.31
N VAL A 55 -1.45 4.46 7.63
CA VAL A 55 -0.14 3.81 7.57
C VAL A 55 0.57 4.02 8.90
N TYR A 56 1.00 2.94 9.51
CA TYR A 56 1.85 2.91 10.69
C TYR A 56 3.25 2.51 10.23
N SER A 57 4.23 3.39 10.33
CA SER A 57 5.57 3.18 9.80
C SER A 57 6.62 3.26 10.91
N TYR A 58 7.59 2.37 10.85
CA TYR A 58 8.84 2.47 11.58
C TYR A 58 9.98 2.69 10.60
N LEU A 59 10.62 3.85 10.72
CA LEU A 59 11.62 4.36 9.81
C LEU A 59 12.92 4.62 10.61
N PRO A 60 13.66 3.57 11.00
CA PRO A 60 14.81 3.70 11.90
C PRO A 60 16.00 4.44 11.30
N GLU A 61 16.08 4.45 9.97
CA GLU A 61 17.17 5.04 9.22
C GLU A 61 16.70 6.33 8.52
N ARG A 62 17.67 7.20 8.22
CA ARG A 62 17.39 8.35 7.36
C ARG A 62 17.04 7.85 5.95
N GLU A 63 16.06 8.49 5.31
CA GLU A 63 15.72 8.23 3.92
C GLU A 63 16.97 8.33 3.01
N GLY A 64 17.12 7.38 2.12
CA GLY A 64 18.26 7.27 1.22
C GLY A 64 19.48 6.54 1.81
N THR A 65 19.37 5.94 3.00
CA THR A 65 20.47 5.15 3.61
C THR A 65 20.62 3.81 2.89
N PRO A 66 21.74 3.54 2.21
CA PRO A 66 21.95 2.26 1.53
C PRO A 66 21.93 1.08 2.51
N GLY A 67 21.13 0.06 2.21
CA GLY A 67 20.96 -1.13 3.05
C GLY A 67 20.07 -0.96 4.27
N GLY A 68 19.55 0.24 4.51
CA GLY A 68 18.52 0.48 5.51
C GLY A 68 17.17 -0.13 5.09
N LEU A 69 16.36 -0.54 6.08
CA LEU A 69 15.04 -1.11 5.86
C LEU A 69 13.99 -0.34 6.66
N TYR A 70 12.85 -0.15 6.03
CA TYR A 70 11.64 0.37 6.64
C TYR A 70 10.60 -0.75 6.79
N PHE A 71 9.73 -0.60 7.76
CA PHE A 71 8.64 -1.50 8.02
C PHE A 71 7.36 -0.71 8.27
N GLY A 72 6.24 -1.18 7.74
CA GLY A 72 4.96 -0.53 7.97
C GLY A 72 3.79 -1.50 7.93
N ILE A 73 2.67 -1.04 8.50
CA ILE A 73 1.37 -1.68 8.38
C ILE A 73 0.41 -0.68 7.77
N ILE A 74 -0.34 -1.12 6.79
CA ILE A 74 -1.35 -0.33 6.10
C ILE A 74 -2.72 -0.91 6.42
N GLN A 75 -3.65 -0.06 6.84
CA GLN A 75 -5.06 -0.38 7.07
C GLN A 75 -5.89 0.35 6.00
N LEU A 76 -6.32 -0.37 4.98
CA LEU A 76 -7.11 0.15 3.87
C LEU A 76 -8.60 -0.14 4.12
N TYR A 77 -9.38 0.93 4.24
CA TYR A 77 -10.81 0.85 4.54
C TYR A 77 -11.61 0.38 3.32
N PRO A 78 -12.74 -0.33 3.53
CA PRO A 78 -13.59 -0.77 2.44
C PRO A 78 -14.37 0.40 1.85
N GLY A 79 -14.65 0.33 0.56
CA GLY A 79 -15.46 1.30 -0.15
C GLY A 79 -15.24 1.28 -1.64
N LYS A 80 -16.03 2.05 -2.37
CA LYS A 80 -15.94 2.18 -3.82
C LYS A 80 -16.24 3.59 -4.28
N VAL A 81 -15.66 3.97 -5.43
CA VAL A 81 -16.01 5.12 -6.23
C VAL A 81 -16.61 4.60 -7.53
N GLY A 82 -17.93 4.68 -7.65
CA GLY A 82 -18.64 3.95 -8.71
C GLY A 82 -18.43 2.43 -8.57
N ASP A 83 -17.78 1.82 -9.54
CA ASP A 83 -17.42 0.41 -9.55
C ASP A 83 -15.94 0.14 -9.14
N GLU A 84 -15.12 1.19 -8.98
CA GLU A 84 -13.72 1.05 -8.54
C GLU A 84 -13.62 0.94 -7.02
N TYR A 85 -12.86 -0.04 -6.55
CA TYR A 85 -12.59 -0.22 -5.12
C TYR A 85 -11.69 0.88 -4.55
N PHE A 86 -11.85 1.19 -3.26
CA PHE A 86 -10.87 2.02 -2.56
C PHE A 86 -9.50 1.38 -2.63
N MET A 87 -8.49 2.22 -2.89
CA MET A 87 -7.13 1.76 -3.17
C MET A 87 -6.09 2.73 -2.62
N THR A 88 -4.87 2.25 -2.44
CA THR A 88 -3.73 3.12 -2.18
C THR A 88 -3.35 3.90 -3.44
N LYS A 89 -2.61 5.01 -3.28
CA LYS A 89 -2.27 5.93 -4.37
C LYS A 89 -1.51 5.25 -5.52
N GLY A 90 -0.63 4.30 -5.20
CA GLY A 90 0.22 3.62 -6.18
C GLY A 90 1.40 4.47 -6.66
N HIS A 91 2.52 3.81 -6.91
CA HIS A 91 3.77 4.46 -7.34
C HIS A 91 4.72 3.43 -7.97
N PHE A 92 5.74 3.92 -8.65
CA PHE A 92 7.00 3.22 -8.86
C PHE A 92 7.99 3.60 -7.76
N HIS A 93 8.98 2.77 -7.49
CA HIS A 93 10.13 3.22 -6.71
C HIS A 93 10.94 4.25 -7.51
N GLN A 94 11.51 5.23 -6.81
CA GLN A 94 12.40 6.20 -7.43
C GLN A 94 13.73 5.53 -7.84
N GLN A 95 14.22 4.62 -7.00
CA GLN A 95 15.31 3.71 -7.33
C GLN A 95 14.71 2.44 -7.95
N GLU A 96 14.82 2.33 -9.25
CA GLU A 96 14.11 1.31 -10.04
C GLU A 96 14.50 -0.14 -9.72
N ASP A 97 15.67 -0.38 -9.17
CA ASP A 97 16.18 -1.70 -8.80
C ASP A 97 15.80 -2.14 -7.37
N ARG A 98 15.05 -1.33 -6.64
CA ARG A 98 14.60 -1.66 -5.28
C ARG A 98 13.33 -2.47 -5.31
N SER A 99 13.38 -3.59 -4.59
CA SER A 99 12.25 -4.51 -4.41
C SER A 99 11.69 -4.37 -3.00
N GLU A 100 10.47 -4.84 -2.78
CA GLU A 100 9.85 -4.88 -1.48
C GLU A 100 8.96 -6.10 -1.28
N TYR A 101 8.58 -6.37 -0.04
CA TYR A 101 7.62 -7.39 0.31
C TYR A 101 6.37 -6.79 0.93
N TYR A 102 5.20 -7.28 0.48
CA TYR A 102 3.94 -7.12 1.19
C TYR A 102 3.43 -8.46 1.66
N TRP A 103 2.72 -8.48 2.80
CA TRP A 103 1.99 -9.68 3.20
C TRP A 103 0.66 -9.33 3.87
N GLY A 104 -0.38 -10.10 3.54
CA GLY A 104 -1.72 -9.93 4.05
C GLY A 104 -1.82 -10.36 5.52
N LEU A 105 -2.48 -9.56 6.33
CA LEU A 105 -2.69 -9.79 7.76
C LEU A 105 -4.16 -10.07 8.05
N GLU A 106 -5.07 -9.24 7.53
CA GLU A 106 -6.50 -9.33 7.75
C GLU A 106 -7.26 -8.79 6.53
N GLY A 107 -8.49 -9.28 6.31
CA GLY A 107 -9.33 -8.85 5.20
C GLY A 107 -8.94 -9.47 3.86
N GLU A 108 -9.54 -8.96 2.79
CA GLU A 108 -9.34 -9.41 1.41
C GLU A 108 -9.15 -8.23 0.46
N GLY A 109 -8.19 -8.36 -0.46
CA GLY A 109 -7.90 -7.35 -1.46
C GLY A 109 -7.11 -7.87 -2.64
N MET A 110 -6.63 -6.93 -3.44
CA MET A 110 -5.77 -7.21 -4.59
C MET A 110 -4.57 -6.28 -4.56
N LEU A 111 -3.37 -6.85 -4.68
CA LEU A 111 -2.17 -6.12 -5.06
C LEU A 111 -2.18 -5.99 -6.58
N ILE A 112 -2.27 -4.77 -7.09
CA ILE A 112 -2.26 -4.44 -8.52
C ILE A 112 -0.84 -4.01 -8.87
N LEU A 113 -0.29 -4.66 -9.88
CA LEU A 113 1.09 -4.54 -10.33
C LEU A 113 1.13 -4.12 -11.80
N MET A 114 2.08 -3.26 -12.18
CA MET A 114 2.27 -2.85 -13.58
C MET A 114 3.76 -2.71 -13.88
N ASP A 115 4.24 -3.42 -14.89
CA ASP A 115 5.62 -3.31 -15.37
C ASP A 115 5.89 -2.04 -16.21
N ARG A 116 7.12 -1.87 -16.67
CA ARG A 116 7.52 -0.73 -17.51
C ARG A 116 6.92 -0.77 -18.92
N GLU A 117 6.57 -1.94 -19.42
CA GLU A 117 5.84 -2.15 -20.67
C GLU A 117 4.34 -1.91 -20.51
N ARG A 118 3.89 -1.54 -19.27
CA ARG A 118 2.52 -1.28 -18.90
C ARG A 118 1.61 -2.53 -18.93
N ASN A 119 2.18 -3.72 -18.80
CA ASN A 119 1.39 -4.90 -18.52
C ASN A 119 0.92 -4.86 -17.06
N THR A 120 -0.39 -4.90 -16.86
CA THR A 120 -1.00 -4.86 -15.51
C THR A 120 -1.57 -6.22 -15.16
N TRP A 121 -1.25 -6.69 -13.94
CA TRP A 121 -1.84 -7.91 -13.34
C TRP A 121 -2.19 -7.65 -11.89
N ALA A 122 -2.91 -8.58 -11.27
CA ALA A 122 -3.25 -8.49 -9.86
C ALA A 122 -3.01 -9.81 -9.15
N GLU A 123 -2.55 -9.73 -7.92
CA GLU A 123 -2.38 -10.85 -7.00
C GLU A 123 -3.42 -10.73 -5.87
N ARG A 124 -4.07 -11.83 -5.54
CA ARG A 124 -5.03 -11.86 -4.44
C ARG A 124 -4.31 -11.71 -3.11
N MET A 125 -4.70 -10.69 -2.33
CA MET A 125 -4.18 -10.45 -0.99
C MET A 125 -5.18 -10.94 0.05
N MET A 126 -4.74 -11.79 0.96
CA MET A 126 -5.53 -12.36 2.05
C MET A 126 -4.60 -12.72 3.22
N PRO A 127 -5.12 -13.05 4.40
CA PRO A 127 -4.29 -13.42 5.54
C PRO A 127 -3.31 -14.54 5.21
N GLY A 128 -2.01 -14.27 5.44
CA GLY A 128 -0.91 -15.18 5.15
C GLY A 128 -0.36 -15.13 3.72
N SER A 129 -0.97 -14.39 2.79
CA SER A 129 -0.39 -14.19 1.45
C SER A 129 0.90 -13.35 1.54
N LEU A 130 1.94 -13.76 0.82
CA LEU A 130 3.21 -13.05 0.73
C LEU A 130 3.45 -12.67 -0.73
N HIS A 131 3.71 -11.38 -0.95
CA HIS A 131 3.88 -10.78 -2.27
C HIS A 131 5.28 -10.20 -2.40
N TYR A 132 6.02 -10.64 -3.40
CA TYR A 132 7.28 -10.02 -3.79
C TYR A 132 7.04 -9.01 -4.91
N ILE A 133 7.40 -7.77 -4.69
CA ILE A 133 7.29 -6.69 -5.67
C ILE A 133 8.70 -6.42 -6.18
N PRO A 134 9.02 -6.83 -7.43
CA PRO A 134 10.34 -6.59 -7.98
C PRO A 134 10.55 -5.12 -8.31
N GLY A 135 11.80 -4.73 -8.42
CA GLY A 135 12.17 -3.41 -8.91
C GLY A 135 11.58 -3.13 -10.31
N GLY A 136 11.32 -1.87 -10.61
CA GLY A 136 10.72 -1.44 -11.89
C GLY A 136 9.24 -1.73 -12.04
N VAL A 137 8.56 -2.23 -11.00
CA VAL A 137 7.13 -2.53 -11.01
C VAL A 137 6.35 -1.53 -10.16
N ALA A 138 5.41 -0.82 -10.79
CA ALA A 138 4.45 0.01 -10.06
C ALA A 138 3.46 -0.87 -9.32
N HIS A 139 3.04 -0.43 -8.14
CA HIS A 139 2.13 -1.21 -7.33
C HIS A 139 1.17 -0.33 -6.54
N ARG A 140 -0.01 -0.88 -6.28
CA ARG A 140 -1.04 -0.37 -5.37
C ARG A 140 -1.87 -1.52 -4.84
N VAL A 141 -2.52 -1.30 -3.71
CA VAL A 141 -3.45 -2.28 -3.13
C VAL A 141 -4.86 -1.73 -3.17
N ALA A 142 -5.83 -2.57 -3.52
CA ALA A 142 -7.25 -2.27 -3.46
C ALA A 142 -7.95 -3.22 -2.47
N ASN A 143 -8.87 -2.68 -1.67
CA ASN A 143 -9.69 -3.47 -0.76
C ASN A 143 -10.94 -3.98 -1.48
N THR A 144 -11.02 -5.29 -1.69
CA THR A 144 -12.16 -5.92 -2.36
C THR A 144 -13.15 -6.57 -1.41
N GLY A 145 -12.88 -6.50 -0.10
CA GLY A 145 -13.74 -7.00 0.97
C GLY A 145 -14.70 -5.95 1.54
N ASN A 146 -15.41 -6.34 2.58
CA ASN A 146 -16.36 -5.49 3.31
C ASN A 146 -15.83 -5.05 4.69
N SER A 147 -14.63 -5.46 5.05
CA SER A 147 -13.91 -5.07 6.27
C SER A 147 -12.60 -4.39 5.92
N VAL A 148 -11.90 -3.87 6.91
CA VAL A 148 -10.55 -3.32 6.73
C VAL A 148 -9.64 -4.40 6.17
N LEU A 149 -8.90 -4.06 5.11
CA LEU A 149 -7.79 -4.85 4.63
C LEU A 149 -6.52 -4.34 5.32
N SER A 150 -5.90 -5.21 6.12
CA SER A 150 -4.63 -4.91 6.76
C SER A 150 -3.51 -5.73 6.12
N PHE A 151 -2.41 -5.08 5.79
CA PHE A 151 -1.22 -5.72 5.25
C PHE A 151 0.04 -5.03 5.74
N ALA A 152 1.10 -5.79 5.86
CA ALA A 152 2.40 -5.26 6.20
C ALA A 152 3.28 -5.09 4.95
N ALA A 153 4.22 -4.16 5.04
CA ALA A 153 5.21 -3.84 4.01
C ALA A 153 6.60 -3.76 4.61
N CYS A 154 7.60 -4.25 3.86
CA CYS A 154 9.01 -4.08 4.19
C CYS A 154 9.76 -3.64 2.94
N TRP A 155 10.35 -2.45 2.99
CA TRP A 155 10.98 -1.82 1.83
C TRP A 155 12.31 -1.16 2.17
N PRO A 156 13.23 -0.99 1.19
CA PRO A 156 14.50 -0.30 1.41
C PRO A 156 14.30 1.19 1.71
N SER A 157 15.07 1.72 2.64
CA SER A 157 15.03 3.15 3.00
C SER A 157 15.44 4.09 1.86
N ASP A 158 16.11 3.57 0.84
CA ASP A 158 16.53 4.30 -0.36
C ASP A 158 15.65 4.03 -1.58
N ALA A 159 14.53 3.31 -1.43
CA ALA A 159 13.62 3.04 -2.55
C ALA A 159 13.01 4.33 -3.15
N GLY A 160 12.59 5.27 -2.27
CA GLY A 160 11.87 6.47 -2.67
C GLY A 160 10.52 6.15 -3.35
N HIS A 161 9.74 7.20 -3.65
CA HIS A 161 8.42 7.04 -4.29
C HIS A 161 8.32 7.97 -5.49
N ASN A 162 8.14 7.42 -6.67
CA ASN A 162 7.81 8.16 -7.89
C ASN A 162 6.29 8.07 -8.15
N TYR A 163 5.57 9.06 -7.63
CA TYR A 163 4.12 9.18 -7.85
C TYR A 163 3.77 9.85 -9.18
N GLU A 164 4.68 10.63 -9.77
CA GLU A 164 4.39 11.50 -10.91
C GLU A 164 3.95 10.71 -12.15
N GLU A 165 4.62 9.62 -12.44
CA GLU A 165 4.28 8.79 -13.60
C GLU A 165 2.87 8.19 -13.48
N ILE A 166 2.51 7.72 -12.29
CA ILE A 166 1.17 7.18 -12.03
C ILE A 166 0.11 8.30 -11.99
N ALA A 167 0.44 9.47 -11.45
CA ALA A 167 -0.48 10.62 -11.47
C ALA A 167 -0.81 11.06 -12.90
N ASN A 168 0.16 11.03 -13.82
CA ASN A 168 -0.01 11.49 -15.19
C ASN A 168 -0.68 10.47 -16.12
N LYS A 169 -0.37 9.18 -15.96
CA LYS A 169 -0.78 8.12 -16.91
C LYS A 169 -1.67 7.03 -16.30
N GLY A 170 -1.78 6.97 -14.98
CA GLY A 170 -2.48 5.89 -14.27
C GLY A 170 -1.84 4.52 -14.46
N PHE A 171 -2.52 3.50 -13.98
CA PHE A 171 -2.28 2.11 -14.36
C PHE A 171 -2.97 1.82 -15.70
N SER A 172 -2.46 0.87 -16.48
CA SER A 172 -3.05 0.49 -17.78
C SER A 172 -4.36 -0.29 -17.64
N ALA A 173 -4.64 -0.82 -16.46
CA ALA A 173 -5.90 -1.46 -16.12
C ALA A 173 -6.41 -0.98 -14.75
N ARG A 174 -7.72 -1.06 -14.56
CA ARG A 174 -8.42 -0.67 -13.34
C ARG A 174 -9.07 -1.88 -12.69
N LEU A 175 -9.06 -1.93 -11.37
CA LEU A 175 -9.77 -2.96 -10.63
C LEU A 175 -11.18 -2.47 -10.31
N VAL A 176 -12.16 -3.11 -10.91
CA VAL A 176 -13.59 -2.77 -10.78
C VAL A 176 -14.40 -3.96 -10.31
N GLU A 177 -15.56 -3.70 -9.73
CA GLU A 177 -16.54 -4.74 -9.44
C GLU A 177 -17.46 -4.96 -10.65
N VAL A 178 -17.55 -6.22 -11.09
CA VAL A 178 -18.50 -6.65 -12.13
C VAL A 178 -19.30 -7.83 -11.60
N ASN A 179 -20.59 -7.65 -11.40
CA ASN A 179 -21.49 -8.67 -10.85
C ASN A 179 -20.97 -9.28 -9.52
N GLY A 180 -20.54 -8.41 -8.60
CA GLY A 180 -20.03 -8.81 -7.29
C GLY A 180 -18.64 -9.45 -7.29
N THR A 181 -17.91 -9.38 -8.40
CA THR A 181 -16.59 -10.00 -8.56
C THR A 181 -15.56 -8.97 -9.00
N PRO A 182 -14.36 -8.90 -8.36
CA PRO A 182 -13.27 -8.06 -8.80
C PRO A 182 -12.75 -8.47 -10.18
N LYS A 183 -12.57 -7.50 -11.07
CA LYS A 183 -12.01 -7.70 -12.42
C LYS A 183 -11.07 -6.56 -12.79
N LEU A 184 -9.97 -6.88 -13.46
CA LEU A 184 -9.15 -5.91 -14.19
C LEU A 184 -9.82 -5.58 -15.53
N ARG A 185 -10.00 -4.28 -15.80
CA ARG A 185 -10.57 -3.72 -17.04
C ARG A 185 -9.64 -2.69 -17.64
#